data_8bf0256f8ea30a17d27aeab4735eeb70
#
_entry.id   8bf0256f8ea30a17d27aeab4735eeb70
#
_cell.length_a   1.000
_cell.length_b   1.000
_cell.length_c   1.000
_cell.angle_alpha   90.00
_cell.angle_beta   90.00
_cell.angle_gamma   90.00
#
_symmetry.space_group_name_H-M   'P 1'
#
loop_
_entity.id
_entity.type
_entity.pdbx_description
1 polymer ?
#
loop_
_entity_poly.entity_id
_entity_poly.type
_entity_poly.pdbx_seq_one_letter_code
_entity_poly.pdbx_strand_id
1 'polypeptide(L)'
;MEEESEIWDAIVIGGGPAGSTTARYVAEGGKRVLVIDGRDSIGSPLQCGELVPTNNEMRRLCPDVPDIDDLLQTPEVAISRRTSEMHIVPPSGRPLRYPFEGMMLNRVLHDEWLVELAASKGAKFL
;
A
#
# COMPACT_ATOMS: atom_id res chain seq x y z
N MET A 1 15.85 -29.93 22.50
CA MET A 1 15.52 -29.53 21.12
C MET A 1 16.13 -28.16 20.95
N GLU A 2 17.16 -28.07 20.17
CA GLU A 2 17.66 -26.76 19.71
C GLU A 2 16.58 -26.21 18.78
N GLU A 3 15.98 -25.06 19.09
CA GLU A 3 15.18 -24.31 18.13
C GLU A 3 16.09 -23.95 16.97
N GLU A 4 15.86 -24.56 15.80
CA GLU A 4 16.54 -24.13 14.58
C GLU A 4 16.17 -22.65 14.39
N SER A 5 17.13 -21.77 14.62
CA SER A 5 16.96 -20.35 14.39
C SER A 5 16.71 -20.14 12.89
N GLU A 6 15.49 -19.72 12.53
CA GLU A 6 15.19 -19.37 11.16
C GLU A 6 16.02 -18.15 10.73
N ILE A 7 16.83 -18.32 9.69
CA ILE A 7 17.63 -17.23 9.11
C ILE A 7 16.81 -16.55 8.00
N TRP A 8 16.69 -15.25 8.06
CA TRP A 8 15.98 -14.41 7.10
C TRP A 8 16.98 -13.62 6.26
N ASP A 9 16.74 -13.52 4.94
CA ASP A 9 17.50 -12.64 4.05
C ASP A 9 17.15 -11.16 4.30
N ALA A 10 15.92 -10.90 4.70
CA ALA A 10 15.45 -9.56 5.05
C ALA A 10 14.44 -9.60 6.20
N ILE A 11 14.48 -8.56 7.04
CA ILE A 11 13.46 -8.29 8.07
C ILE A 11 12.89 -6.90 7.78
N VAL A 12 11.57 -6.82 7.61
CA VAL A 12 10.83 -5.58 7.36
C VAL A 12 10.10 -5.20 8.63
N ILE A 13 10.30 -4.00 9.13
CA ILE A 13 9.64 -3.47 10.30
C ILE A 13 8.47 -2.59 9.86
N GLY A 14 7.26 -3.03 10.16
CA GLY A 14 6.00 -2.41 9.78
C GLY A 14 5.33 -3.08 8.58
N GLY A 15 4.14 -3.65 8.79
CA GLY A 15 3.32 -4.33 7.78
C GLY A 15 2.32 -3.42 7.05
N GLY A 16 2.50 -2.10 7.10
CA GLY A 16 1.67 -1.18 6.30
C GLY A 16 1.97 -1.26 4.79
N PRO A 17 1.38 -0.40 3.95
CA PRO A 17 1.49 -0.49 2.49
C PRO A 17 2.93 -0.59 1.97
N ALA A 18 3.83 0.23 2.50
CA ALA A 18 5.23 0.21 2.08
C ALA A 18 5.94 -1.10 2.47
N GLY A 19 5.73 -1.56 3.72
CA GLY A 19 6.38 -2.78 4.20
C GLY A 19 5.86 -4.03 3.52
N SER A 20 4.54 -4.15 3.37
CA SER A 20 3.92 -5.29 2.67
C SER A 20 4.33 -5.33 1.20
N THR A 21 4.36 -4.19 0.51
CA THR A 21 4.84 -4.12 -0.88
C THR A 21 6.32 -4.49 -0.98
N THR A 22 7.16 -3.98 -0.08
CA THR A 22 8.58 -4.35 -0.03
C THR A 22 8.76 -5.86 0.17
N ALA A 23 8.04 -6.43 1.14
CA ALA A 23 8.10 -7.86 1.44
C ALA A 23 7.65 -8.71 0.25
N ARG A 24 6.60 -8.28 -0.47
CA ARG A 24 6.18 -8.94 -1.71
C ARG A 24 7.32 -9.04 -2.71
N TYR A 25 7.97 -7.93 -3.05
CA TYR A 25 9.06 -7.93 -4.04
C TYR A 25 10.28 -8.72 -3.58
N VAL A 26 10.62 -8.67 -2.29
CA VAL A 26 11.71 -9.48 -1.73
C VAL A 26 11.41 -10.99 -1.88
N ALA A 27 10.17 -11.39 -1.55
CA ALA A 27 9.73 -12.77 -1.68
C ALA A 27 9.67 -13.23 -3.15
N GLU A 28 9.15 -12.39 -4.05
CA GLU A 28 9.14 -12.64 -5.50
C GLU A 28 10.56 -12.80 -6.08
N GLY A 29 11.55 -12.12 -5.49
CA GLY A 29 12.97 -12.31 -5.78
C GLY A 29 13.58 -13.59 -5.20
N GLY A 30 12.77 -14.49 -4.65
CA GLY A 30 13.20 -15.77 -4.09
C GLY A 30 13.93 -15.67 -2.75
N LYS A 31 13.77 -14.56 -2.03
CA LYS A 31 14.40 -14.31 -0.73
C LYS A 31 13.45 -14.59 0.42
N ARG A 32 14.01 -15.06 1.53
CA ARG A 32 13.25 -15.25 2.77
C ARG A 32 13.07 -13.92 3.48
N VAL A 33 11.82 -13.49 3.67
CA VAL A 33 11.50 -12.21 4.31
C VAL A 33 10.52 -12.40 5.45
N LEU A 34 10.84 -11.76 6.56
CA LEU A 34 9.97 -11.66 7.74
C LEU A 34 9.50 -10.21 7.88
N VAL A 35 8.20 -10.01 8.01
CA VAL A 35 7.60 -8.72 8.37
C VAL A 35 7.18 -8.76 9.82
N ILE A 36 7.57 -7.74 10.58
CA ILE A 36 7.20 -7.59 11.99
C ILE A 36 6.38 -6.31 12.14
N ASP A 37 5.18 -6.43 12.69
CA ASP A 37 4.33 -5.28 13.02
C ASP A 37 3.82 -5.39 14.47
N GLY A 38 3.85 -4.29 15.20
CA GLY A 38 3.41 -4.24 16.59
C GLY A 38 1.91 -4.02 16.77
N ARG A 39 1.13 -4.01 15.70
CA ARG A 39 -0.31 -3.81 15.72
C ARG A 39 -1.03 -5.15 15.62
N ASP A 40 -2.13 -5.29 16.36
CA ASP A 40 -3.00 -6.48 16.29
C ASP A 40 -3.74 -6.58 14.94
N SER A 41 -3.92 -5.45 14.27
CA SER A 41 -4.57 -5.37 12.95
C SER A 41 -3.86 -4.35 12.06
N ILE A 42 -3.41 -4.80 10.89
CA ILE A 42 -2.80 -3.93 9.89
C ILE A 42 -3.89 -2.98 9.36
N GLY A 43 -3.49 -1.71 9.11
CA GLY A 43 -4.42 -0.66 8.68
C GLY A 43 -5.20 0.02 9.80
N SER A 44 -5.07 -0.44 11.05
CA SER A 44 -5.71 0.15 12.23
C SER A 44 -4.66 0.49 13.32
N PRO A 45 -4.77 1.64 14.05
CA PRO A 45 -5.73 2.73 13.81
C PRO A 45 -5.46 3.48 12.50
N LEU A 46 -6.53 4.03 11.93
CA LEU A 46 -6.45 4.80 10.69
C LEU A 46 -5.70 6.12 10.91
N GLN A 47 -4.68 6.40 10.11
CA GLN A 47 -3.83 7.59 10.21
C GLN A 47 -3.59 8.24 8.84
N CYS A 48 -4.56 8.19 7.93
CA CYS A 48 -4.40 8.62 6.55
C CYS A 48 -5.68 9.28 6.03
N GLY A 49 -5.53 10.19 5.07
CA GLY A 49 -6.65 10.79 4.35
C GLY A 49 -7.31 9.88 3.30
N GLU A 50 -6.84 8.65 3.16
CA GLU A 50 -7.44 7.57 2.35
C GLU A 50 -7.51 7.83 0.83
N LEU A 51 -7.13 9.00 0.35
CA LEU A 51 -7.12 9.31 -1.07
C LEU A 51 -5.83 8.85 -1.73
N VAL A 52 -5.95 8.03 -2.77
CA VAL A 52 -4.85 7.63 -3.65
C VAL A 52 -5.20 7.95 -5.11
N PRO A 53 -4.21 8.29 -5.95
CA PRO A 53 -4.43 8.42 -7.39
C PRO A 53 -4.84 7.08 -8.02
N THR A 54 -5.59 7.13 -9.12
CA THR A 54 -5.75 5.95 -9.97
C THR A 54 -4.43 5.61 -10.67
N ASN A 55 -4.31 4.39 -11.21
CA ASN A 55 -3.11 4.02 -11.98
C ASN A 55 -2.90 4.94 -13.20
N ASN A 56 -3.98 5.38 -13.86
CA ASN A 56 -3.89 6.37 -14.94
C ASN A 56 -3.30 7.70 -14.46
N GLU A 57 -3.79 8.20 -13.33
CA GLU A 57 -3.27 9.42 -12.72
C GLU A 57 -1.80 9.26 -12.32
N MET A 58 -1.44 8.11 -11.74
CA MET A 58 -0.05 7.83 -11.34
C MET A 58 0.89 7.74 -12.54
N ARG A 59 0.49 7.11 -13.65
CA ARG A 59 1.29 7.12 -14.88
C ARG A 59 1.52 8.54 -15.40
N ARG A 60 0.53 9.43 -15.25
CA ARG A 60 0.64 10.83 -15.62
C ARG A 60 1.60 11.60 -14.69
N LEU A 61 1.55 11.33 -13.38
CA LEU A 61 2.37 12.00 -12.38
C LEU A 61 3.81 11.46 -12.31
N CYS A 62 3.99 10.18 -12.60
CA CYS A 62 5.26 9.46 -12.51
C CYS A 62 5.55 8.70 -13.81
N PRO A 63 5.76 9.39 -14.95
CA PRO A 63 5.90 8.76 -16.27
C PRO A 63 7.14 7.87 -16.39
N ASP A 64 8.14 8.08 -15.54
CA ASP A 64 9.40 7.34 -15.56
C ASP A 64 9.39 6.05 -14.73
N VAL A 65 8.24 5.72 -14.10
CA VAL A 65 8.08 4.49 -13.33
C VAL A 65 7.35 3.44 -14.19
N PRO A 66 8.06 2.43 -14.72
CA PRO A 66 7.49 1.50 -15.70
C PRO A 66 6.45 0.56 -15.10
N ASP A 67 6.60 0.19 -13.81
CA ASP A 67 5.81 -0.87 -13.17
C ASP A 67 4.68 -0.33 -12.27
N ILE A 68 4.11 0.85 -12.62
CA ILE A 68 3.07 1.49 -11.81
C ILE A 68 1.88 0.56 -11.54
N ASP A 69 1.45 -0.22 -12.53
CA ASP A 69 0.28 -1.10 -12.40
C ASP A 69 0.53 -2.26 -11.45
N ASP A 70 1.75 -2.76 -11.42
CA ASP A 70 2.14 -3.80 -10.48
C ASP A 70 2.38 -3.23 -9.07
N LEU A 71 2.97 -2.05 -9.01
CA LEU A 71 3.29 -1.38 -7.74
C LEU A 71 2.03 -0.93 -6.99
N LEU A 72 1.03 -0.40 -7.73
CA LEU A 72 -0.19 0.20 -7.19
C LEU A 72 -1.42 -0.68 -7.42
N GLN A 73 -1.33 -1.92 -7.01
CA GLN A 73 -2.50 -2.81 -7.02
C GLN A 73 -3.46 -2.42 -5.90
N THR A 74 -4.70 -2.12 -6.27
CA THR A 74 -5.76 -1.77 -5.33
C THR A 74 -6.97 -2.66 -5.61
N PRO A 75 -7.40 -3.51 -4.65
CA PRO A 75 -8.57 -4.36 -4.86
C PRO A 75 -9.84 -3.53 -4.89
N GLU A 76 -10.77 -3.86 -5.77
CA GLU A 76 -12.02 -3.12 -5.94
C GLU A 76 -12.84 -3.05 -4.63
N VAL A 77 -12.80 -4.10 -3.83
CA VAL A 77 -13.48 -4.16 -2.52
C VAL A 77 -13.00 -3.10 -1.54
N ALA A 78 -11.78 -2.61 -1.69
CA ALA A 78 -11.23 -1.56 -0.84
C ALA A 78 -11.56 -0.15 -1.34
N ILE A 79 -12.13 0.01 -2.53
CA ILE A 79 -12.46 1.33 -3.09
C ILE A 79 -13.85 1.73 -2.61
N SER A 80 -13.92 2.73 -1.73
CA SER A 80 -15.18 3.26 -1.23
C SER A 80 -15.79 4.33 -2.15
N ARG A 81 -14.97 5.07 -2.87
CA ARG A 81 -15.39 6.12 -3.81
C ARG A 81 -14.31 6.42 -4.85
N ARG A 82 -14.74 6.77 -6.07
CA ARG A 82 -13.88 7.33 -7.11
C ARG A 82 -14.10 8.85 -7.21
N THR A 83 -13.04 9.60 -7.46
CA THR A 83 -13.05 11.06 -7.60
C THR A 83 -12.46 11.45 -8.95
N SER A 84 -12.90 12.59 -9.49
CA SER A 84 -12.42 13.15 -10.76
C SER A 84 -11.81 14.54 -10.61
N GLU A 85 -11.97 15.16 -9.45
CA GLU A 85 -11.46 16.50 -9.17
C GLU A 85 -10.90 16.60 -7.75
N MET A 86 -9.88 17.42 -7.60
CA MET A 86 -9.35 17.87 -6.31
C MET A 86 -9.68 19.36 -6.13
N HIS A 87 -10.24 19.71 -4.97
CA HIS A 87 -10.48 21.09 -4.61
C HIS A 87 -9.57 21.51 -3.46
N ILE A 88 -8.82 22.58 -3.66
CA ILE A 88 -8.04 23.22 -2.62
C ILE A 88 -8.72 24.53 -2.26
N VAL A 89 -9.13 24.68 -1.01
CA VAL A 89 -9.76 25.89 -0.51
C VAL A 89 -8.76 26.65 0.36
N PRO A 90 -8.11 27.70 -0.18
CA PRO A 90 -7.17 28.51 0.61
C PRO A 90 -7.94 29.41 1.62
N PRO A 91 -7.27 30.04 2.58
CA PRO A 91 -7.90 30.96 3.53
C PRO A 91 -8.66 32.12 2.90
N SER A 92 -8.33 32.50 1.67
CA SER A 92 -9.06 33.51 0.89
C SER A 92 -10.49 33.09 0.47
N GLY A 93 -10.86 31.82 0.65
CA GLY A 93 -12.16 31.25 0.31
C GLY A 93 -12.41 30.98 -1.17
N ARG A 94 -11.45 31.29 -2.05
CA ARG A 94 -11.58 30.99 -3.49
C ARG A 94 -11.07 29.58 -3.80
N PRO A 95 -11.95 28.61 -4.13
CA PRO A 95 -11.51 27.25 -4.40
C PRO A 95 -10.70 27.18 -5.71
N LEU A 96 -9.59 26.50 -5.65
CA LEU A 96 -8.84 26.05 -6.82
C LEU A 96 -9.28 24.62 -7.14
N ARG A 97 -9.63 24.36 -8.39
CA ARG A 97 -10.10 23.05 -8.85
C ARG A 97 -9.10 22.48 -9.87
N TYR A 98 -8.78 21.22 -9.69
CA TYR A 98 -7.88 20.50 -10.56
C TYR A 98 -8.51 19.17 -10.97
N PRO A 99 -8.44 18.78 -12.26
CA PRO A 99 -8.74 17.41 -12.65
C PRO A 99 -7.79 16.47 -11.91
N PHE A 100 -8.35 15.47 -11.24
CA PHE A 100 -7.56 14.48 -10.50
C PHE A 100 -8.36 13.19 -10.36
N GLU A 101 -7.90 12.14 -11.04
CA GLU A 101 -8.51 10.83 -10.93
C GLU A 101 -8.00 10.12 -9.68
N GLY A 102 -8.86 10.00 -8.68
CA GLY A 102 -8.52 9.42 -7.39
C GLY A 102 -9.48 8.34 -6.94
N MET A 103 -9.05 7.61 -5.91
CA MET A 103 -9.83 6.60 -5.22
C MET A 103 -9.75 6.84 -3.72
N MET A 104 -10.92 6.89 -3.05
CA MET A 104 -10.99 6.85 -1.59
C MET A 104 -10.98 5.38 -1.16
N LEU A 105 -10.07 5.04 -0.28
CA LEU A 105 -9.87 3.65 0.15
C LEU A 105 -10.43 3.39 1.54
N ASN A 106 -10.96 2.18 1.74
CA ASN A 106 -11.00 1.58 3.06
C ASN A 106 -9.60 1.00 3.34
N ARG A 107 -8.83 1.66 4.20
CA ARG A 107 -7.44 1.33 4.46
C ARG A 107 -7.24 -0.01 5.15
N VAL A 108 -8.18 -0.44 5.98
CA VAL A 108 -8.10 -1.76 6.60
C VAL A 108 -8.15 -2.84 5.51
N LEU A 109 -9.16 -2.81 4.66
CA LEU A 109 -9.30 -3.78 3.56
C LEU A 109 -8.14 -3.71 2.55
N HIS A 110 -7.66 -2.51 2.25
CA HIS A 110 -6.54 -2.33 1.34
C HIS A 110 -5.23 -2.86 1.92
N ASP A 111 -4.93 -2.51 3.16
CA ASP A 111 -3.66 -2.88 3.79
C ASP A 111 -3.62 -4.38 4.10
N GLU A 112 -4.73 -4.98 4.55
CA GLU A 112 -4.86 -6.44 4.72
C GLU A 112 -4.66 -7.18 3.40
N TRP A 113 -5.24 -6.66 2.31
CA TRP A 113 -5.05 -7.25 0.99
C TRP A 113 -3.58 -7.22 0.54
N LEU A 114 -2.84 -6.15 0.83
CA LEU A 114 -1.39 -6.08 0.53
C LEU A 114 -0.59 -7.11 1.36
N VAL A 115 -0.98 -7.35 2.61
CA VAL A 115 -0.41 -8.41 3.44
C VAL A 115 -0.67 -9.78 2.83
N GLU A 116 -1.90 -10.07 2.45
CA GLU A 116 -2.28 -11.34 1.81
C GLU A 116 -1.52 -11.55 0.50
N LEU A 117 -1.39 -10.50 -0.31
CA LEU A 117 -0.63 -10.54 -1.55
C LEU A 117 0.85 -10.87 -1.28
N ALA A 118 1.48 -10.23 -0.30
CA ALA A 118 2.86 -10.51 0.07
C ALA A 118 3.03 -11.93 0.63
N ALA A 119 2.11 -12.37 1.49
CA ALA A 119 2.10 -13.72 2.05
C ALA A 119 1.94 -14.78 0.95
N SER A 120 1.11 -14.53 -0.06
CA SER A 120 0.95 -15.44 -1.21
C SER A 120 2.23 -15.62 -2.02
N LYS A 121 3.18 -14.68 -1.93
CA LYS A 121 4.50 -14.75 -2.56
C LYS A 121 5.58 -15.36 -1.65
N GLY A 122 5.23 -15.68 -0.41
CA GLY A 122 6.11 -16.35 0.55
C GLY A 122 6.66 -15.47 1.67
N ALA A 123 6.22 -14.20 1.78
CA ALA A 123 6.56 -13.37 2.93
C ALA A 123 5.88 -13.92 4.21
N LYS A 124 6.62 -13.94 5.32
CA LYS A 124 6.06 -14.29 6.63
C LYS A 124 5.80 -13.03 7.45
N PHE A 125 4.70 -13.04 8.21
CA PHE A 125 4.27 -11.93 9.08
C PHE A 125 4.20 -12.39 10.53
N LEU A 126 4.71 -11.55 11.44
CA LEU A 126 4.72 -11.74 12.88
C LEU A 126 4.23 -10.47 13.57
#